data_09c044434a7b50a194a878dc392607fb
#
_entry.id   09c044434a7b50a194a878dc392607fb
#
_cell.length_a   1.000
_cell.length_b   1.000
_cell.length_c   1.000
_cell.angle_alpha   90.00
_cell.angle_beta   90.00
_cell.angle_gamma   90.00
#
_symmetry.space_group_name_H-M   'P 1'
#
loop_
_entity.id
_entity.type
_entity.pdbx_description
1 polymer ?
#
loop_
_entity_poly.entity_id
_entity_poly.type
_entity_poly.pdbx_seq_one_letter_code
_entity_poly.pdbx_strand_id
1 'polypeptide(L)'
;LLGQFKQENARLRELLGSPLRQDEHKMVTQVISTGSDPYSDQVVIDKGSDNGVYEGQPVISDKGVVGQVVAVAKVTSRVLLICDASHALPIQVLRNDIRVIAAGSGCADDLQLEHLPNNTDIRVGDVLVTSGLGGRFPEGYPVAVVSSVKVDNQRAYTVIQARPTAGLQRLRYLLLLWGA
;
A
#
# COMPACT_ATOMS: atom_id res chain seq x y z
N LEU A 1 17.22 -8.56 -23.61
CA LEU A 1 15.91 -7.93 -23.88
C LEU A 1 14.76 -8.93 -23.75
N LEU A 2 14.84 -10.06 -24.45
CA LEU A 2 13.80 -11.10 -24.34
C LEU A 2 13.73 -11.68 -22.92
N GLY A 3 14.84 -11.82 -22.22
CA GLY A 3 14.87 -12.30 -20.84
C GLY A 3 14.20 -11.35 -19.87
N GLN A 4 14.41 -10.04 -20.06
CA GLN A 4 13.75 -9.02 -19.23
C GLN A 4 12.24 -9.02 -19.44
N PHE A 5 11.79 -9.13 -20.70
CA PHE A 5 10.35 -9.20 -20.98
C PHE A 5 9.70 -10.43 -20.35
N LYS A 6 10.38 -11.58 -20.39
CA LYS A 6 9.85 -12.79 -19.75
C LYS A 6 9.77 -12.66 -18.24
N GLN A 7 10.76 -12.04 -17.60
CA GLN A 7 10.75 -11.81 -16.16
C GLN A 7 9.64 -10.82 -15.76
N GLU A 8 9.48 -9.74 -16.50
CA GLU A 8 8.41 -8.78 -16.25
C GLU A 8 7.03 -9.41 -16.48
N ASN A 9 6.86 -10.22 -17.52
CA ASN A 9 5.60 -10.92 -17.74
C ASN A 9 5.29 -11.92 -16.64
N ALA A 10 6.29 -12.65 -16.14
CA ALA A 10 6.10 -13.59 -15.03
C ALA A 10 5.70 -12.84 -13.77
N ARG A 11 6.35 -11.71 -13.48
CA ARG A 11 6.01 -10.87 -12.33
C ARG A 11 4.60 -10.31 -12.44
N LEU A 12 4.21 -9.83 -13.62
CA LEU A 12 2.86 -9.33 -13.85
C LEU A 12 1.82 -10.43 -13.74
N ARG A 13 2.12 -11.64 -14.18
CA ARG A 13 1.23 -12.80 -14.02
C ARG A 13 1.09 -13.19 -12.56
N GLU A 14 2.16 -13.17 -11.79
CA GLU A 14 2.10 -13.41 -10.35
C GLU A 14 1.24 -12.37 -9.66
N LEU A 15 1.39 -11.11 -10.04
CA LEU A 15 0.59 -10.02 -9.52
C LEU A 15 -0.90 -10.22 -9.84
N LEU A 16 -1.22 -10.63 -11.07
CA LEU A 16 -2.59 -10.85 -11.51
C LEU A 16 -3.20 -12.14 -10.95
N GLY A 17 -2.39 -13.14 -10.62
CA GLY A 17 -2.85 -14.42 -10.10
C GLY A 17 -2.79 -14.56 -8.59
N SER A 18 -2.09 -13.69 -7.88
CA SER A 18 -1.88 -13.74 -6.43
C SER A 18 -3.14 -13.24 -5.72
N PRO A 19 -3.26 -13.12 -4.41
CA PRO A 19 -4.52 -13.08 -3.65
C PRO A 19 -5.62 -12.18 -4.21
N LEU A 20 -5.45 -11.67 -5.39
CA LEU A 20 -6.44 -10.87 -6.10
C LEU A 20 -7.65 -11.72 -6.47
N ARG A 21 -8.83 -11.22 -6.16
CA ARG A 21 -10.06 -11.88 -6.56
C ARG A 21 -10.18 -11.80 -8.08
N GLN A 22 -10.59 -12.90 -8.70
CA GLN A 22 -10.70 -12.97 -10.17
C GLN A 22 -11.74 -12.04 -10.75
N ASP A 23 -12.72 -11.64 -9.95
CA ASP A 23 -13.82 -10.75 -10.38
C ASP A 23 -13.47 -9.27 -10.26
N GLU A 24 -12.30 -8.92 -9.72
CA GLU A 24 -11.89 -7.53 -9.59
C GLU A 24 -11.35 -6.99 -10.92
N HIS A 25 -11.83 -5.81 -11.30
CA HIS A 25 -11.30 -5.12 -12.47
C HIS A 25 -9.94 -4.51 -12.14
N LYS A 26 -8.95 -4.78 -12.98
CA LYS A 26 -7.57 -4.35 -12.77
C LYS A 26 -6.98 -3.77 -14.05
N MET A 27 -6.09 -2.80 -13.91
CA MET A 27 -5.37 -2.24 -15.04
C MET A 27 -3.91 -2.03 -14.66
N VAL A 28 -3.01 -2.49 -15.53
CA VAL A 28 -1.56 -2.26 -15.35
C VAL A 28 -1.23 -0.82 -15.73
N THR A 29 -0.45 -0.15 -14.90
CA THR A 29 0.05 1.19 -15.15
C THR A 29 1.54 1.26 -14.87
N GLN A 30 2.21 2.24 -15.45
CA GLN A 30 3.65 2.42 -15.29
C GLN A 30 3.91 3.74 -14.57
N VAL A 31 4.87 3.71 -13.64
CA VAL A 31 5.35 4.94 -13.00
C VAL A 31 6.23 5.68 -14.00
N ILE A 32 5.86 6.92 -14.31
CA ILE A 32 6.58 7.75 -15.26
C ILE A 32 7.41 8.84 -14.60
N SER A 33 7.12 9.16 -13.33
CA SER A 33 7.84 10.20 -12.61
C SER A 33 7.61 10.04 -11.11
N THR A 34 8.61 10.41 -10.31
CA THR A 34 8.40 10.65 -8.89
C THR A 34 7.96 12.10 -8.72
N GLY A 35 7.06 12.35 -7.76
CA GLY A 35 6.57 13.71 -7.53
C GLY A 35 7.69 14.66 -7.16
N SER A 36 7.58 15.91 -7.62
CA SER A 36 8.58 16.93 -7.36
C SER A 36 8.40 17.65 -6.01
N ASP A 37 7.34 17.35 -5.28
CA ASP A 37 7.06 17.98 -4.00
C ASP A 37 7.94 17.35 -2.91
N PRO A 38 8.87 18.12 -2.29
CA PRO A 38 9.75 17.57 -1.26
C PRO A 38 9.02 17.22 0.04
N TYR A 39 7.77 17.67 0.21
CA TYR A 39 6.98 17.43 1.40
C TYR A 39 5.94 16.34 1.23
N SER A 40 5.88 15.72 0.05
CA SER A 40 4.84 14.75 -0.27
C SER A 40 5.45 13.58 -1.03
N ASP A 41 5.17 12.37 -0.56
CA ASP A 41 5.64 11.14 -1.19
C ASP A 41 4.60 10.65 -2.20
N GLN A 42 4.78 11.05 -3.45
CA GLN A 42 3.86 10.75 -4.56
C GLN A 42 4.62 10.26 -5.78
N VAL A 43 3.93 9.50 -6.61
CA VAL A 43 4.42 9.12 -7.94
C VAL A 43 3.37 9.47 -8.99
N VAL A 44 3.83 9.67 -10.22
CA VAL A 44 2.96 9.93 -11.38
C VAL A 44 2.89 8.66 -12.21
N ILE A 45 1.68 8.28 -12.60
CA ILE A 45 1.41 7.10 -13.43
C ILE A 45 0.87 7.51 -14.79
N ASP A 46 0.98 6.61 -15.78
CA ASP A 46 0.66 6.86 -17.18
C ASP A 46 -0.82 6.60 -17.54
N LYS A 47 -1.70 6.61 -16.56
CA LYS A 47 -3.15 6.45 -16.75
C LYS A 47 -3.89 7.60 -16.09
N GLY A 48 -5.01 8.01 -16.66
CA GLY A 48 -5.81 9.11 -16.15
C GLY A 48 -7.30 8.87 -16.35
N SER A 49 -8.07 9.97 -16.36
CA SER A 49 -9.53 9.90 -16.49
C SER A 49 -9.98 9.23 -17.79
N ASP A 50 -9.19 9.32 -18.87
CA ASP A 50 -9.49 8.61 -20.12
C ASP A 50 -9.49 7.08 -19.94
N ASN A 51 -8.82 6.59 -18.92
CA ASN A 51 -8.72 5.16 -18.60
C ASN A 51 -9.66 4.74 -17.47
N GLY A 52 -10.50 5.65 -16.97
CA GLY A 52 -11.41 5.38 -15.87
C GLY A 52 -10.80 5.54 -14.49
N VAL A 53 -9.62 6.16 -14.37
CA VAL A 53 -8.98 6.40 -13.08
C VAL A 53 -9.78 7.44 -12.29
N TYR A 54 -9.92 7.23 -10.99
CA TYR A 54 -10.67 8.12 -10.11
C TYR A 54 -9.91 8.36 -8.80
N GLU A 55 -10.23 9.47 -8.12
CA GLU A 55 -9.62 9.81 -6.84
C GLU A 55 -10.01 8.79 -5.77
N GLY A 56 -9.03 8.39 -4.95
CA GLY A 56 -9.21 7.37 -3.92
C GLY A 56 -8.99 5.95 -4.41
N GLN A 57 -8.73 5.75 -5.70
CA GLN A 57 -8.55 4.42 -6.28
C GLN A 57 -7.36 3.70 -5.66
N PRO A 58 -7.52 2.42 -5.25
CA PRO A 58 -6.40 1.64 -4.71
C PRO A 58 -5.36 1.33 -5.77
N VAL A 59 -4.10 1.38 -5.36
CA VAL A 59 -2.95 1.05 -6.22
C VAL A 59 -2.09 0.03 -5.49
N ILE A 60 -1.78 -1.07 -6.16
CA ILE A 60 -0.97 -2.16 -5.60
C ILE A 60 0.20 -2.49 -6.51
N SER A 61 1.18 -3.21 -5.96
CA SER A 61 2.27 -3.82 -6.71
C SER A 61 2.24 -5.34 -6.53
N ASP A 62 3.21 -6.03 -7.13
CA ASP A 62 3.37 -7.48 -6.96
C ASP A 62 3.66 -7.90 -5.52
N LYS A 63 4.05 -6.96 -4.65
CA LYS A 63 4.45 -7.26 -3.28
C LYS A 63 3.48 -6.70 -2.22
N GLY A 64 2.56 -5.85 -2.62
CA GLY A 64 1.59 -5.31 -1.67
C GLY A 64 1.02 -3.96 -2.07
N VAL A 65 0.34 -3.33 -1.13
CA VAL A 65 -0.32 -2.04 -1.34
C VAL A 65 0.72 -0.94 -1.48
N VAL A 66 0.54 -0.12 -2.52
CA VAL A 66 1.42 1.02 -2.81
C VAL A 66 0.83 2.32 -2.31
N GLY A 67 -0.44 2.57 -2.57
CA GLY A 67 -1.08 3.82 -2.19
C GLY A 67 -2.46 4.00 -2.80
N GLN A 68 -2.84 5.28 -2.94
CA GLN A 68 -4.14 5.66 -3.49
C GLN A 68 -3.96 6.84 -4.44
N VAL A 69 -4.80 6.88 -5.47
CA VAL A 69 -4.84 8.01 -6.41
C VAL A 69 -5.38 9.24 -5.67
N VAL A 70 -4.67 10.35 -5.73
CA VAL A 70 -5.06 11.62 -5.09
C VAL A 70 -5.37 12.72 -6.08
N ALA A 71 -4.90 12.61 -7.32
CA ALA A 71 -5.17 13.60 -8.35
C ALA A 71 -5.24 12.89 -9.70
N VAL A 72 -6.20 13.28 -10.54
CA VAL A 72 -6.43 12.67 -11.84
C VAL A 72 -6.40 13.75 -12.91
N ALA A 73 -5.53 13.57 -13.90
CA ALA A 73 -5.55 14.35 -15.14
C ALA A 73 -6.09 13.45 -16.26
N LYS A 74 -6.11 13.96 -17.47
CA LYS A 74 -6.71 13.25 -18.60
C LYS A 74 -5.98 11.94 -18.92
N VAL A 75 -4.65 11.96 -18.97
CA VAL A 75 -3.82 10.81 -19.35
C VAL A 75 -2.81 10.39 -18.29
N THR A 76 -2.72 11.13 -17.18
CA THR A 76 -1.84 10.83 -16.06
C THR A 76 -2.59 10.98 -14.74
N SER A 77 -2.03 10.43 -13.68
CA SER A 77 -2.57 10.58 -12.34
C SER A 77 -1.45 10.58 -11.32
N ARG A 78 -1.72 11.12 -10.13
CA ARG A 78 -0.78 11.09 -9.01
C ARG A 78 -1.26 10.11 -7.97
N VAL A 79 -0.33 9.31 -7.48
CA VAL A 79 -0.57 8.31 -6.44
C VAL A 79 0.15 8.74 -5.17
N LEU A 80 -0.59 8.89 -4.08
CA LEU A 80 -0.04 9.13 -2.75
C LEU A 80 0.40 7.79 -2.18
N LEU A 81 1.68 7.68 -1.83
CA LEU A 81 2.23 6.44 -1.28
C LEU A 81 1.78 6.26 0.17
N ILE A 82 1.63 5.01 0.60
CA ILE A 82 1.19 4.71 1.98
C ILE A 82 2.20 5.18 3.03
N CYS A 83 3.44 5.39 2.65
CA CYS A 83 4.48 5.91 3.54
C CYS A 83 4.41 7.43 3.75
N ASP A 84 3.59 8.14 2.98
CA ASP A 84 3.43 9.59 3.16
C ASP A 84 2.81 9.88 4.53
N ALA A 85 3.31 10.93 5.20
CA ALA A 85 2.86 11.28 6.54
C ALA A 85 1.38 11.69 6.61
N SER A 86 0.78 12.05 5.48
CA SER A 86 -0.63 12.40 5.41
C SER A 86 -1.55 11.20 5.13
N HIS A 87 -0.99 10.01 4.89
CA HIS A 87 -1.77 8.82 4.56
C HIS A 87 -1.99 7.95 5.78
N ALA A 88 -3.21 7.47 5.95
CA ALA A 88 -3.58 6.50 6.97
C ALA A 88 -4.47 5.43 6.34
N LEU A 89 -4.26 4.18 6.73
CA LEU A 89 -4.90 3.03 6.09
C LEU A 89 -5.39 2.04 7.15
N PRO A 90 -6.69 1.68 7.13
CA PRO A 90 -7.19 0.61 7.99
C PRO A 90 -6.62 -0.74 7.56
N ILE A 91 -6.01 -1.44 8.51
CA ILE A 91 -5.40 -2.75 8.28
C ILE A 91 -5.84 -3.73 9.35
N GLN A 92 -5.52 -4.99 9.15
CA GLN A 92 -5.70 -6.03 10.17
C GLN A 92 -4.49 -6.95 10.19
N VAL A 93 -4.23 -7.50 11.37
CA VAL A 93 -3.19 -8.52 11.54
C VAL A 93 -3.71 -9.84 10.98
N LEU A 94 -2.97 -10.42 10.04
CA LEU A 94 -3.39 -11.64 9.37
C LEU A 94 -3.58 -12.81 10.37
N ARG A 95 -2.75 -12.88 11.40
CA ARG A 95 -2.72 -13.98 12.36
C ARG A 95 -3.97 -14.03 13.27
N ASN A 96 -4.48 -12.89 13.68
CA ASN A 96 -5.54 -12.83 14.70
C ASN A 96 -6.65 -11.82 14.40
N ASP A 97 -6.66 -11.23 13.22
CA ASP A 97 -7.68 -10.27 12.74
C ASP A 97 -7.83 -9.00 13.59
N ILE A 98 -6.82 -8.65 14.39
CA ILE A 98 -6.83 -7.37 15.11
C ILE A 98 -6.78 -6.24 14.11
N ARG A 99 -7.74 -5.31 14.20
CA ARG A 99 -7.87 -4.17 13.29
C ARG A 99 -7.21 -2.94 13.90
N VAL A 100 -6.36 -2.29 13.11
CA VAL A 100 -5.64 -1.08 13.53
C VAL A 100 -5.49 -0.15 12.33
N ILE A 101 -5.02 1.06 12.58
CA ILE A 101 -4.74 2.03 11.53
C ILE A 101 -3.23 2.19 11.40
N ALA A 102 -2.73 2.03 10.17
CA ALA A 102 -1.34 2.26 9.84
C ALA A 102 -1.19 3.65 9.22
N ALA A 103 -0.35 4.48 9.81
CA ALA A 103 -0.08 5.82 9.32
C ALA A 103 1.33 5.91 8.77
N GLY A 104 1.50 6.65 7.68
CA GLY A 104 2.82 6.96 7.14
C GLY A 104 3.55 7.94 8.05
N SER A 105 4.88 7.83 8.09
CA SER A 105 5.74 8.77 8.82
C SER A 105 6.88 9.28 7.94
N GLY A 106 6.71 9.16 6.62
CA GLY A 106 7.73 9.48 5.63
C GLY A 106 8.31 8.20 5.02
N CYS A 107 8.66 8.25 3.74
CA CYS A 107 9.09 7.04 3.03
C CYS A 107 10.51 6.59 3.38
N ALA A 108 11.25 7.37 4.17
CA ALA A 108 12.51 6.93 4.78
C ALA A 108 12.30 6.07 6.02
N ASP A 109 11.11 6.09 6.60
CA ASP A 109 10.79 5.41 7.85
C ASP A 109 9.71 4.34 7.64
N ASP A 110 9.57 3.45 8.62
CA ASP A 110 8.52 2.45 8.63
C ASP A 110 7.16 3.09 8.95
N LEU A 111 6.08 2.41 8.58
CA LEU A 111 4.74 2.82 8.96
C LEU A 111 4.57 2.72 10.48
N GLN A 112 3.75 3.59 11.04
CA GLN A 112 3.46 3.60 12.47
C GLN A 112 2.01 3.17 12.69
N LEU A 113 1.82 2.19 13.58
CA LEU A 113 0.47 1.81 14.00
C LEU A 113 0.01 2.76 15.10
N GLU A 114 -1.22 3.23 14.96
CA GLU A 114 -1.81 4.18 15.92
C GLU A 114 -1.86 3.58 17.33
N HIS A 115 -1.93 4.45 18.32
CA HIS A 115 -1.84 4.13 19.75
C HIS A 115 -2.61 2.87 20.14
N LEU A 116 -1.87 1.84 20.52
CA LEU A 116 -2.44 0.55 20.90
C LEU A 116 -2.24 0.29 22.40
N PRO A 117 -3.23 -0.34 23.05
CA PRO A 117 -3.05 -0.76 24.45
C PRO A 117 -1.88 -1.73 24.59
N ASN A 118 -1.22 -1.74 25.77
CA ASN A 118 -0.07 -2.59 26.02
C ASN A 118 -0.37 -4.08 25.95
N ASN A 119 -1.63 -4.48 26.05
CA ASN A 119 -2.05 -5.89 25.98
C ASN A 119 -2.41 -6.33 24.55
N THR A 120 -2.16 -5.51 23.55
CA THR A 120 -2.46 -5.86 22.17
C THR A 120 -1.51 -6.95 21.69
N ASP A 121 -2.06 -8.04 21.15
CA ASP A 121 -1.27 -9.18 20.68
C ASP A 121 -0.80 -8.96 19.24
N ILE A 122 0.24 -8.16 19.08
CA ILE A 122 0.93 -7.92 17.81
C ILE A 122 2.42 -8.13 18.05
N ARG A 123 3.04 -8.92 17.17
CA ARG A 123 4.43 -9.33 17.32
C ARG A 123 5.25 -8.95 16.09
N VAL A 124 6.56 -8.78 16.27
CA VAL A 124 7.49 -8.61 15.15
C VAL A 124 7.34 -9.81 14.21
N GLY A 125 7.25 -9.52 12.91
CA GLY A 125 7.03 -10.53 11.88
C GLY A 125 5.57 -10.75 11.51
N ASP A 126 4.63 -10.17 12.25
CA ASP A 126 3.21 -10.26 11.88
C ASP A 126 2.95 -9.55 10.55
N VAL A 127 2.20 -10.24 9.67
CA VAL A 127 1.80 -9.68 8.38
C VAL A 127 0.54 -8.86 8.56
N LEU A 128 0.56 -7.65 8.02
CA LEU A 128 -0.56 -6.72 8.05
C LEU A 128 -1.19 -6.67 6.66
N VAL A 129 -2.50 -6.82 6.60
CA VAL A 129 -3.24 -6.81 5.35
C VAL A 129 -4.36 -5.78 5.41
N THR A 130 -4.92 -5.41 4.24
CA THR A 130 -6.06 -4.50 4.20
C THR A 130 -7.26 -5.12 4.90
N SER A 131 -8.00 -4.31 5.66
CA SER A 131 -9.16 -4.78 6.42
C SER A 131 -10.47 -4.69 5.66
N GLY A 132 -10.50 -3.96 4.56
CA GLY A 132 -11.75 -3.69 3.83
C GLY A 132 -12.64 -2.63 4.47
N LEU A 133 -12.26 -2.12 5.63
CA LEU A 133 -13.03 -1.05 6.28
C LEU A 133 -12.96 0.24 5.46
N GLY A 134 -14.07 0.95 5.41
CA GLY A 134 -14.17 2.18 4.64
C GLY A 134 -14.40 1.98 3.14
N GLY A 135 -14.37 0.76 2.64
CA GLY A 135 -14.67 0.42 1.25
C GLY A 135 -13.66 0.92 0.22
N ARG A 136 -12.53 1.46 0.64
CA ARG A 136 -11.51 1.98 -0.28
C ARG A 136 -10.62 0.88 -0.85
N PHE A 137 -10.22 -0.07 -0.01
CA PHE A 137 -9.40 -1.20 -0.41
C PHE A 137 -10.15 -2.50 -0.22
N PRO A 138 -10.07 -3.44 -1.17
CA PRO A 138 -10.56 -4.80 -0.93
C PRO A 138 -9.77 -5.43 0.22
N GLU A 139 -10.41 -6.34 0.95
CA GLU A 139 -9.80 -7.02 2.09
C GLU A 139 -8.71 -8.00 1.65
N GLY A 140 -7.65 -8.12 2.44
CA GLY A 140 -6.68 -9.20 2.32
C GLY A 140 -5.42 -8.90 1.54
N TYR A 141 -5.21 -7.68 1.04
CA TYR A 141 -3.97 -7.33 0.36
C TYR A 141 -2.84 -7.05 1.35
N PRO A 142 -1.64 -7.60 1.15
CA PRO A 142 -0.50 -7.31 2.03
C PRO A 142 -0.17 -5.82 2.04
N VAL A 143 0.09 -5.28 3.21
CA VAL A 143 0.46 -3.87 3.40
C VAL A 143 1.87 -3.76 3.94
N ALA A 144 2.15 -4.45 5.04
CA ALA A 144 3.41 -4.32 5.75
C ALA A 144 3.66 -5.53 6.64
N VAL A 145 4.87 -5.62 7.16
CA VAL A 145 5.27 -6.61 8.16
C VAL A 145 5.77 -5.85 9.38
N VAL A 146 5.30 -6.24 10.56
CA VAL A 146 5.71 -5.59 11.81
C VAL A 146 7.21 -5.73 12.00
N SER A 147 7.90 -4.60 12.13
CA SER A 147 9.36 -4.54 12.26
C SER A 147 9.82 -4.23 13.67
N SER A 148 8.97 -3.58 14.49
CA SER A 148 9.35 -3.16 15.84
C SER A 148 8.11 -3.06 16.72
N VAL A 149 8.23 -3.55 17.95
CA VAL A 149 7.19 -3.41 18.99
C VAL A 149 7.88 -2.86 20.22
N LYS A 150 7.48 -1.66 20.65
CA LYS A 150 8.05 -1.00 21.84
C LYS A 150 6.92 -0.67 22.80
N VAL A 151 7.02 -1.20 24.01
CA VAL A 151 6.06 -0.94 25.08
C VAL A 151 6.51 0.29 25.86
N ASP A 152 5.64 1.29 25.97
CA ASP A 152 5.88 2.47 26.80
C ASP A 152 5.12 2.31 28.12
N ASN A 153 5.84 1.90 29.17
CA ASN A 153 5.24 1.66 30.47
C ASN A 153 4.75 2.92 31.16
N GLN A 154 5.30 4.09 30.80
CA GLN A 154 4.89 5.35 31.41
C GLN A 154 3.57 5.87 30.85
N ARG A 155 3.30 5.58 29.57
CA ARG A 155 2.12 6.09 28.87
C ARG A 155 1.04 5.05 28.64
N ALA A 156 1.28 3.81 29.09
CA ALA A 156 0.35 2.67 29.00
C ALA A 156 -0.09 2.33 27.57
N TYR A 157 0.75 2.61 26.57
CA TYR A 157 0.50 2.19 25.20
C TYR A 157 1.75 1.59 24.54
N THR A 158 1.53 0.88 23.45
CA THR A 158 2.60 0.25 22.67
C THR A 158 2.79 1.00 21.37
N VAL A 159 4.03 1.28 21.00
CA VAL A 159 4.40 1.87 19.71
C VAL A 159 4.85 0.73 18.79
N ILE A 160 4.15 0.57 17.67
CA ILE A 160 4.44 -0.50 16.71
C ILE A 160 4.80 0.14 15.38
N GLN A 161 5.88 -0.33 14.78
CA GLN A 161 6.32 0.07 13.44
C GLN A 161 6.23 -1.13 12.52
N ALA A 162 5.92 -0.86 11.24
CA ALA A 162 5.79 -1.90 10.23
C ALA A 162 6.44 -1.45 8.94
N ARG A 163 7.19 -2.37 8.32
CA ARG A 163 7.85 -2.10 7.05
C ARG A 163 6.92 -2.46 5.91
N PRO A 164 6.65 -1.54 4.96
CA PRO A 164 5.83 -1.86 3.79
C PRO A 164 6.38 -3.05 3.02
N THR A 165 5.51 -3.95 2.59
CA THR A 165 5.91 -5.12 1.78
C THR A 165 6.24 -4.71 0.36
N ALA A 166 5.59 -3.67 -0.16
CA ALA A 166 5.92 -3.11 -1.46
C ALA A 166 7.21 -2.30 -1.37
N GLY A 167 8.07 -2.41 -2.38
CA GLY A 167 9.30 -1.62 -2.46
C GLY A 167 8.98 -0.21 -2.91
N LEU A 168 8.54 0.66 -2.01
CA LEU A 168 7.99 1.98 -2.35
C LEU A 168 9.02 2.94 -2.97
N GLN A 169 10.30 2.62 -2.87
CA GLN A 169 11.37 3.42 -3.48
C GLN A 169 11.79 2.91 -4.86
N ARG A 170 11.24 1.78 -5.31
CA ARG A 170 11.62 1.14 -6.56
C ARG A 170 10.41 0.74 -7.39
N LEU A 171 9.39 1.58 -7.41
CA LEU A 171 8.15 1.30 -8.13
C LEU A 171 8.35 1.51 -9.63
N ARG A 172 7.85 0.58 -10.43
CA ARG A 172 7.92 0.64 -11.89
C ARG A 172 6.57 0.33 -12.53
N TYR A 173 6.01 -0.84 -12.25
CA TYR A 173 4.70 -1.25 -12.72
C TYR A 173 3.76 -1.42 -11.55
N LEU A 174 2.55 -0.91 -11.67
CA LEU A 174 1.54 -0.94 -10.64
C LEU A 174 0.23 -1.44 -11.23
N LEU A 175 -0.67 -1.87 -10.36
CA LEU A 175 -2.04 -2.20 -10.72
C LEU A 175 -3.00 -1.22 -10.08
N LEU A 176 -3.89 -0.69 -10.91
CA LEU A 176 -5.04 0.07 -10.46
C LEU A 176 -6.20 -0.89 -10.24
N LEU A 177 -6.89 -0.76 -9.10
CA LEU A 177 -8.03 -1.60 -8.77
C LEU A 177 -9.32 -0.79 -8.84
N TRP A 178 -10.34 -1.37 -9.47
CA TRP A 178 -11.71 -0.85 -9.37
C TRP A 178 -12.43 -1.67 -8.31
N GLY A 179 -13.00 -0.98 -7.33
CA GLY A 179 -13.78 -1.63 -6.29
C GLY A 179 -15.01 -2.31 -6.87
N ALA A 180 -15.42 -3.38 -6.22
CA ALA A 180 -16.65 -4.10 -6.60
C ALA A 180 -17.89 -3.24 -6.37
#